data_918054bce519161da9fb3f71522f3257
#
_entry.id   918054bce519161da9fb3f71522f3257
#
_cell.length_a   1.000
_cell.length_b   1.000
_cell.length_c   1.000
_cell.angle_alpha   90.00
_cell.angle_beta   90.00
_cell.angle_gamma   90.00
#
_symmetry.space_group_name_H-M   'P 1'
#
loop_
_entity.id
_entity.type
_entity.pdbx_description
1 polymer ?
#
loop_
_entity_poly.entity_id
_entity_poly.type
_entity_poly.pdbx_seq_one_letter_code
_entity_poly.pdbx_strand_id
1 'polypeptide(L)'
;MHRVLKYSGSKWNIAGKLVELILPHKSYVEPYFGSGAVLFNKEPSAIKTINDLDSDVVNLFRCIREEPETMARLVMTTPYSREAYDASFAETPITGIPPEDNRFRKACWFLTRMWQAYGSRNDGYRSGWKYDAVGRERMYALWDWYALPEWIVEVAERLRKVQIEHRPALEVIRRFDNPGAFLYLDPPYLLGTRSHKQYRHEMEDADHEELLKTILQSKAWIMISGYESEMYNDYLHGWHKASFSSCADGGRRRQEVVWMNYECDAQMALGDNV
;
A
#
# COMPACT_ATOMS: atom_id res chain seq x y z
N MET A 1 13.42 -1.82 -5.19
CA MET A 1 12.59 -3.06 -5.25
C MET A 1 11.41 -2.87 -6.20
N HIS A 2 10.75 -3.95 -6.60
CA HIS A 2 9.61 -3.91 -7.52
C HIS A 2 8.27 -3.96 -6.77
N ARG A 3 7.22 -3.40 -7.39
CA ARG A 3 5.88 -3.38 -6.83
C ARG A 3 5.19 -4.73 -7.05
N VAL A 4 5.05 -5.54 -6.00
CA VAL A 4 4.33 -6.83 -6.09
C VAL A 4 2.81 -6.64 -6.08
N LEU A 5 2.29 -5.70 -5.32
CA LEU A 5 0.85 -5.44 -5.24
C LEU A 5 0.50 -4.10 -5.92
N LYS A 6 -0.33 -4.16 -6.95
CA LYS A 6 -0.97 -2.98 -7.54
C LYS A 6 -2.21 -2.66 -6.72
N TYR A 7 -2.16 -1.59 -5.92
CA TYR A 7 -3.21 -1.23 -4.96
C TYR A 7 -3.60 0.24 -5.12
N SER A 8 -4.86 0.55 -4.88
CA SER A 8 -5.38 1.92 -4.96
C SER A 8 -4.64 2.84 -3.99
N GLY A 9 -4.40 4.07 -4.38
CA GLY A 9 -3.69 5.04 -3.52
C GLY A 9 -2.20 4.77 -3.33
N SER A 10 -1.62 3.78 -4.02
CA SER A 10 -0.23 3.38 -3.87
C SER A 10 0.76 4.53 -4.11
N LYS A 11 1.75 4.67 -3.23
CA LYS A 11 2.75 5.76 -3.24
C LYS A 11 4.03 5.45 -4.03
N TRP A 12 4.03 4.42 -4.89
CA TRP A 12 5.24 4.00 -5.62
C TRP A 12 5.88 5.12 -6.45
N ASN A 13 5.07 6.02 -7.01
CA ASN A 13 5.58 7.12 -7.85
C ASN A 13 6.30 8.21 -7.05
N ILE A 14 6.03 8.33 -5.75
CA ILE A 14 6.62 9.34 -4.86
C ILE A 14 7.39 8.72 -3.70
N ALA A 15 7.51 7.38 -3.66
CA ALA A 15 8.12 6.67 -2.53
C ALA A 15 9.55 7.14 -2.24
N GLY A 16 10.36 7.38 -3.27
CA GLY A 16 11.72 7.91 -3.09
C GLY A 16 11.72 9.25 -2.34
N LYS A 17 10.84 10.17 -2.74
CA LYS A 17 10.71 11.47 -2.07
C LYS A 17 10.22 11.36 -0.62
N LEU A 18 9.29 10.43 -0.37
CA LEU A 18 8.82 10.16 1.00
C LEU A 18 9.93 9.59 1.87
N VAL A 19 10.77 8.71 1.32
CA VAL A 19 11.90 8.11 2.03
C VAL A 19 12.92 9.17 2.46
N GLU A 20 13.16 10.19 1.65
CA GLU A 20 14.07 11.31 1.97
C GLU A 20 13.62 12.14 3.19
N LEU A 21 12.33 12.10 3.51
CA LEU A 21 11.76 12.80 4.67
C LEU A 21 11.84 11.99 5.97
N ILE A 22 12.22 10.71 5.91
CA ILE A 22 12.23 9.80 7.06
C ILE A 22 13.46 10.06 7.94
N LEU A 23 13.24 10.44 9.18
CA LEU A 23 14.30 10.63 10.17
C LEU A 23 14.96 9.29 10.61
N PRO A 24 16.22 9.31 11.11
CA PRO A 24 16.83 8.16 11.73
C PRO A 24 15.98 7.59 12.88
N HIS A 25 15.76 6.28 12.88
CA HIS A 25 14.89 5.60 13.82
C HIS A 25 15.36 4.16 14.10
N LYS A 26 14.93 3.58 15.21
CA LYS A 26 15.17 2.18 15.57
C LYS A 26 14.05 1.27 15.09
N SER A 27 12.81 1.74 15.23
CA SER A 27 11.59 1.01 14.84
C SER A 27 10.84 1.76 13.76
N TYR A 28 10.45 1.06 12.70
CA TYR A 28 9.66 1.58 11.59
C TYR A 28 8.31 0.85 11.51
N VAL A 29 7.23 1.59 11.40
CA VAL A 29 5.88 1.01 11.43
C VAL A 29 5.00 1.62 10.33
N GLU A 30 4.33 0.77 9.55
CA GLU A 30 3.26 1.15 8.62
C GLU A 30 1.92 0.55 9.08
N PRO A 31 1.06 1.28 9.80
CA PRO A 31 -0.26 0.82 10.24
C PRO A 31 -1.28 0.63 9.11
N TYR A 32 -1.07 1.29 7.97
CA TYR A 32 -1.85 1.20 6.73
C TYR A 32 -0.90 0.80 5.60
N PHE A 33 -0.63 -0.49 5.47
CA PHE A 33 0.48 -0.96 4.63
C PHE A 33 0.18 -0.93 3.12
N GLY A 34 -1.03 -1.34 2.73
CA GLY A 34 -1.42 -1.42 1.32
C GLY A 34 -0.40 -2.16 0.46
N SER A 35 0.22 -1.45 -0.49
CA SER A 35 1.24 -2.01 -1.39
C SER A 35 2.67 -1.97 -0.86
N GLY A 36 2.91 -1.40 0.32
CA GLY A 36 4.22 -1.32 0.95
C GLY A 36 5.22 -0.40 0.25
N ALA A 37 4.74 0.61 -0.45
CA ALA A 37 5.59 1.45 -1.30
C ALA A 37 6.76 2.08 -0.54
N VAL A 38 6.57 2.55 0.69
CA VAL A 38 7.63 3.20 1.47
C VAL A 38 8.57 2.17 2.07
N LEU A 39 8.06 1.10 2.71
CA LEU A 39 8.90 0.04 3.28
C LEU A 39 9.87 -0.55 2.26
N PHE A 40 9.39 -0.82 1.04
CA PHE A 40 10.18 -1.48 0.00
C PHE A 40 11.21 -0.54 -0.66
N ASN A 41 11.06 0.76 -0.56
CA ASN A 41 11.98 1.74 -1.13
C ASN A 41 12.95 2.36 -0.12
N LYS A 42 12.73 2.17 1.20
CA LYS A 42 13.64 2.68 2.23
C LYS A 42 14.70 1.64 2.66
N GLU A 43 15.79 2.13 3.21
CA GLU A 43 16.78 1.28 3.88
C GLU A 43 16.16 0.52 5.07
N PRO A 44 16.63 -0.71 5.33
CA PRO A 44 16.14 -1.51 6.45
C PRO A 44 16.38 -0.85 7.81
N SER A 45 15.36 -0.77 8.65
CA SER A 45 15.48 -0.44 10.07
C SER A 45 15.78 -1.68 10.90
N ALA A 46 16.21 -1.52 12.16
CA ALA A 46 16.44 -2.64 13.07
C ALA A 46 15.14 -3.43 13.33
N ILE A 47 14.05 -2.73 13.62
CA ILE A 47 12.71 -3.29 13.82
C ILE A 47 11.80 -2.74 12.75
N LYS A 48 11.01 -3.60 12.11
CA LYS A 48 10.02 -3.23 11.09
C LYS A 48 8.72 -3.95 11.34
N THR A 49 7.63 -3.19 11.35
CA THR A 49 6.28 -3.73 11.52
C THR A 49 5.37 -3.17 10.43
N ILE A 50 4.64 -4.05 9.79
CA ILE A 50 3.59 -3.69 8.84
C ILE A 50 2.26 -4.19 9.38
N ASN A 51 1.21 -3.44 9.08
CA ASN A 51 -0.15 -3.79 9.45
C ASN A 51 -1.11 -3.38 8.35
N ASP A 52 -2.13 -4.16 8.14
CA ASP A 52 -3.28 -3.76 7.34
C ASP A 52 -4.56 -4.34 7.94
N LEU A 53 -5.67 -3.64 7.78
CA LEU A 53 -6.98 -4.15 8.17
C LEU A 53 -7.57 -5.08 7.11
N ASP A 54 -7.11 -4.96 5.85
CA ASP A 54 -7.52 -5.84 4.77
C ASP A 54 -6.82 -7.20 4.87
N SER A 55 -7.62 -8.22 5.17
CA SER A 55 -7.14 -9.60 5.29
C SER A 55 -6.50 -10.14 4.03
N ASP A 56 -6.89 -9.67 2.82
CA ASP A 56 -6.29 -10.10 1.56
C ASP A 56 -4.87 -9.55 1.41
N VAL A 57 -4.63 -8.30 1.83
CA VAL A 57 -3.29 -7.69 1.88
C VAL A 57 -2.40 -8.45 2.86
N VAL A 58 -2.88 -8.66 4.09
CA VAL A 58 -2.11 -9.37 5.12
C VAL A 58 -1.81 -10.81 4.68
N ASN A 59 -2.80 -11.52 4.15
CA ASN A 59 -2.63 -12.90 3.66
C ASN A 59 -1.58 -12.96 2.54
N LEU A 60 -1.64 -12.05 1.56
CA LEU A 60 -0.68 -11.98 0.47
C LEU A 60 0.76 -11.88 0.99
N PHE A 61 1.04 -10.88 1.84
CA PHE A 61 2.40 -10.66 2.31
C PHE A 61 2.89 -11.73 3.30
N ARG A 62 2.00 -12.40 4.03
CA ARG A 62 2.33 -13.61 4.80
C ARG A 62 2.73 -14.77 3.88
N CYS A 63 1.94 -15.05 2.85
CA CYS A 63 2.26 -16.11 1.88
C CYS A 63 3.60 -15.85 1.18
N ILE A 64 3.85 -14.62 0.73
CA ILE A 64 5.12 -14.23 0.10
C ILE A 64 6.30 -14.44 1.06
N ARG A 65 6.16 -14.04 2.34
CA ARG A 65 7.24 -14.20 3.33
C ARG A 65 7.52 -15.66 3.67
N GLU A 66 6.47 -16.47 3.80
CA GLU A 66 6.57 -17.84 4.31
C GLU A 66 7.02 -18.82 3.25
N GLU A 67 6.46 -18.73 2.04
CA GLU A 67 6.76 -19.64 0.93
C GLU A 67 6.77 -18.88 -0.42
N PRO A 68 7.80 -18.06 -0.68
CA PRO A 68 7.88 -17.25 -1.89
C PRO A 68 7.88 -18.07 -3.19
N GLU A 69 8.52 -19.24 -3.19
CA GLU A 69 8.58 -20.13 -4.36
C GLU A 69 7.19 -20.69 -4.71
N THR A 70 6.39 -21.04 -3.70
CA THR A 70 4.99 -21.47 -3.88
C THR A 70 4.16 -20.35 -4.47
N MET A 71 4.26 -19.13 -3.95
CA MET A 71 3.56 -17.97 -4.49
C MET A 71 4.00 -17.63 -5.92
N ALA A 72 5.31 -17.61 -6.18
CA ALA A 72 5.86 -17.33 -7.51
C ALA A 72 5.39 -18.37 -8.53
N ARG A 73 5.41 -19.65 -8.18
CA ARG A 73 4.92 -20.75 -9.02
C ARG A 73 3.43 -20.61 -9.34
N LEU A 74 2.59 -20.28 -8.36
CA LEU A 74 1.16 -20.08 -8.57
C LEU A 74 0.88 -18.94 -9.55
N VAL A 75 1.57 -17.82 -9.40
CA VAL A 75 1.45 -16.69 -10.33
C VAL A 75 1.96 -17.09 -11.73
N MET A 76 3.11 -17.74 -11.82
CA MET A 76 3.70 -18.21 -13.09
C MET A 76 2.79 -19.16 -13.85
N THR A 77 2.06 -20.02 -13.15
CA THR A 77 1.13 -21.00 -13.75
C THR A 77 -0.28 -20.45 -13.97
N THR A 78 -0.58 -19.24 -13.48
CA THR A 78 -1.87 -18.56 -13.71
C THR A 78 -1.77 -17.72 -14.98
N PRO A 79 -2.54 -18.01 -16.04
CA PRO A 79 -2.44 -17.27 -17.29
C PRO A 79 -2.98 -15.84 -17.13
N TYR A 80 -2.42 -14.92 -17.93
CA TYR A 80 -3.05 -13.62 -18.13
C TYR A 80 -4.23 -13.81 -19.09
N SER A 81 -5.40 -14.13 -18.54
CA SER A 81 -6.59 -14.45 -19.35
C SER A 81 -7.88 -13.98 -18.67
N ARG A 82 -8.89 -13.72 -19.50
CA ARG A 82 -10.24 -13.38 -19.01
C ARG A 82 -10.81 -14.49 -18.13
N GLU A 83 -10.59 -15.75 -18.50
CA GLU A 83 -11.08 -16.90 -17.75
C GLU A 83 -10.46 -16.96 -16.34
N ALA A 84 -9.14 -16.79 -16.21
CA ALA A 84 -8.46 -16.76 -14.92
C ALA A 84 -8.92 -15.54 -14.08
N TYR A 85 -9.10 -14.40 -14.72
CA TYR A 85 -9.64 -13.21 -14.07
C TYR A 85 -11.06 -13.45 -13.54
N ASP A 86 -11.95 -14.02 -14.35
CA ASP A 86 -13.33 -14.31 -13.96
C ASP A 86 -13.39 -15.37 -12.84
N ALA A 87 -12.57 -16.43 -12.94
CA ALA A 87 -12.46 -17.48 -11.92
C ALA A 87 -11.98 -16.93 -10.56
N SER A 88 -11.15 -15.87 -10.56
CA SER A 88 -10.66 -15.24 -9.32
C SER A 88 -11.75 -14.62 -8.46
N PHE A 89 -12.91 -14.28 -9.03
CA PHE A 89 -14.09 -13.79 -8.30
C PHE A 89 -15.05 -14.90 -7.89
N ALA A 90 -15.08 -16.00 -8.64
CA ALA A 90 -15.96 -17.13 -8.35
C ALA A 90 -15.47 -17.98 -7.17
N GLU A 91 -14.26 -17.70 -6.65
CA GLU A 91 -13.58 -18.50 -5.63
C GLU A 91 -13.50 -20.00 -6.00
N THR A 92 -13.53 -20.28 -7.30
CA THR A 92 -13.51 -21.66 -7.83
C THR A 92 -12.20 -22.35 -7.47
N PRO A 93 -12.21 -23.60 -7.03
CA PRO A 93 -10.97 -24.32 -6.74
C PRO A 93 -10.05 -24.36 -7.96
N ILE A 94 -8.80 -23.90 -7.82
CA ILE A 94 -7.78 -24.15 -8.83
C ILE A 94 -7.41 -25.64 -8.73
N THR A 95 -7.56 -26.37 -9.82
CA THR A 95 -7.21 -27.80 -9.86
C THR A 95 -5.73 -28.01 -9.50
N GLY A 96 -5.45 -28.96 -8.62
CA GLY A 96 -4.08 -29.30 -8.22
C GLY A 96 -3.55 -28.60 -6.97
N ILE A 97 -4.36 -27.76 -6.30
CA ILE A 97 -4.01 -27.15 -5.00
C ILE A 97 -4.83 -27.85 -3.91
N PRO A 98 -4.18 -28.43 -2.87
CA PRO A 98 -4.88 -28.98 -1.73
C PRO A 98 -5.77 -27.94 -1.01
N PRO A 99 -6.90 -28.34 -0.41
CA PRO A 99 -7.79 -27.45 0.33
C PRO A 99 -7.12 -26.70 1.50
N GLU A 100 -6.13 -27.32 2.13
CA GLU A 100 -5.31 -26.74 3.20
C GLU A 100 -4.47 -25.53 2.74
N ASP A 101 -4.13 -25.47 1.45
CA ASP A 101 -3.39 -24.36 0.87
C ASP A 101 -4.30 -23.23 0.34
N ASN A 102 -5.53 -23.16 0.83
CA ASN A 102 -6.51 -22.17 0.40
C ASN A 102 -6.00 -20.71 0.55
N ARG A 103 -5.10 -20.44 1.51
CA ARG A 103 -4.50 -19.10 1.71
C ARG A 103 -3.64 -18.65 0.52
N PHE A 104 -2.83 -19.56 -0.05
CA PHE A 104 -2.00 -19.26 -1.23
C PHE A 104 -2.86 -19.02 -2.46
N ARG A 105 -3.90 -19.82 -2.64
CA ARG A 105 -4.88 -19.63 -3.71
C ARG A 105 -5.58 -18.28 -3.59
N LYS A 106 -6.06 -17.92 -2.40
CA LYS A 106 -6.67 -16.61 -2.15
C LYS A 106 -5.71 -15.47 -2.45
N ALA A 107 -4.45 -15.59 -2.06
CA ALA A 107 -3.40 -14.60 -2.36
C ALA A 107 -3.15 -14.47 -3.86
N CYS A 108 -3.06 -15.59 -4.59
CA CYS A 108 -2.91 -15.61 -6.05
C CYS A 108 -4.12 -14.97 -6.76
N TRP A 109 -5.35 -15.28 -6.34
CA TRP A 109 -6.55 -14.65 -6.87
C TRP A 109 -6.62 -13.16 -6.58
N PHE A 110 -6.19 -12.74 -5.38
CA PHE A 110 -6.09 -11.33 -5.06
C PHE A 110 -5.12 -10.62 -6.02
N LEU A 111 -3.93 -11.18 -6.27
CA LEU A 111 -2.99 -10.66 -7.26
C LEU A 111 -3.59 -10.64 -8.67
N THR A 112 -4.29 -11.70 -9.08
CA THR A 112 -4.95 -11.78 -10.39
C THR A 112 -5.95 -10.64 -10.55
N ARG A 113 -6.80 -10.38 -9.57
CA ARG A 113 -7.74 -9.26 -9.59
C ARG A 113 -7.03 -7.91 -9.69
N MET A 114 -5.97 -7.70 -8.89
CA MET A 114 -5.27 -6.41 -8.82
C MET A 114 -4.46 -6.13 -10.09
N TRP A 115 -3.89 -7.14 -10.73
CA TRP A 115 -3.03 -6.95 -11.90
C TRP A 115 -3.76 -7.02 -13.24
N GLN A 116 -4.78 -7.88 -13.36
CA GLN A 116 -5.47 -8.12 -14.61
C GLN A 116 -6.74 -7.27 -14.79
N ALA A 117 -7.08 -6.40 -13.83
CA ALA A 117 -8.23 -5.50 -13.90
C ALA A 117 -7.89 -4.13 -14.51
N TYR A 118 -8.90 -3.45 -15.03
CA TYR A 118 -8.83 -2.01 -15.22
C TYR A 118 -8.95 -1.32 -13.84
N GLY A 119 -7.90 -0.58 -13.45
CA GLY A 119 -7.80 0.02 -12.11
C GLY A 119 -7.32 -0.96 -11.05
N SER A 120 -7.33 -0.52 -9.79
CA SER A 120 -6.77 -1.27 -8.65
C SER A 120 -7.67 -1.18 -7.41
N ARG A 121 -8.99 -1.06 -7.62
CA ARG A 121 -9.99 -0.96 -6.54
C ARG A 121 -10.12 -2.28 -5.79
N ASN A 122 -10.29 -2.18 -4.47
CA ASN A 122 -10.55 -3.32 -3.60
C ASN A 122 -11.77 -3.10 -2.69
N ASP A 123 -12.80 -2.46 -3.22
CA ASP A 123 -14.08 -2.17 -2.54
C ASP A 123 -15.19 -3.16 -2.89
N GLY A 124 -14.83 -4.29 -3.50
CA GLY A 124 -15.79 -5.30 -3.98
C GLY A 124 -16.35 -5.02 -5.38
N TYR A 125 -16.06 -3.86 -5.96
CA TYR A 125 -16.49 -3.56 -7.33
C TYR A 125 -15.66 -4.35 -8.33
N ARG A 126 -16.34 -5.10 -9.20
CA ARG A 126 -15.72 -5.84 -10.30
C ARG A 126 -15.52 -4.92 -11.50
N SER A 127 -14.29 -4.47 -11.72
CA SER A 127 -13.93 -3.79 -12.97
C SER A 127 -13.70 -4.81 -14.10
N GLY A 128 -13.65 -4.34 -15.35
CA GLY A 128 -13.39 -5.23 -16.50
C GLY A 128 -11.97 -5.79 -16.51
N TRP A 129 -11.79 -6.95 -17.12
CA TRP A 129 -10.47 -7.51 -17.44
C TRP A 129 -9.71 -6.61 -18.41
N LYS A 130 -8.47 -6.29 -18.09
CA LYS A 130 -7.62 -5.39 -18.88
C LYS A 130 -7.00 -6.16 -20.06
N TYR A 131 -7.28 -5.71 -21.28
CA TYR A 131 -6.72 -6.25 -22.52
C TYR A 131 -6.40 -5.13 -23.50
N ASP A 132 -5.53 -5.40 -24.44
CA ASP A 132 -5.25 -4.54 -25.57
C ASP A 132 -5.63 -5.27 -26.87
N ALA A 133 -6.55 -4.66 -27.63
CA ALA A 133 -7.02 -5.19 -28.91
C ALA A 133 -6.37 -4.48 -30.12
N VAL A 134 -5.67 -3.36 -29.91
CA VAL A 134 -5.28 -2.46 -31.00
C VAL A 134 -3.76 -2.26 -31.09
N GLY A 135 -3.01 -2.72 -30.08
CA GLY A 135 -1.55 -2.56 -30.02
C GLY A 135 -1.08 -1.10 -29.98
N ARG A 136 -1.95 -0.17 -29.56
CA ARG A 136 -1.61 1.27 -29.50
C ARG A 136 -0.70 1.61 -28.34
N GLU A 137 -0.76 0.84 -27.30
CA GLU A 137 0.02 1.02 -26.08
C GLU A 137 0.72 -0.28 -25.72
N ARG A 138 1.93 -0.18 -25.22
CA ARG A 138 2.63 -1.31 -24.65
C ARG A 138 1.81 -1.83 -23.46
N MET A 139 1.36 -3.07 -23.52
CA MET A 139 0.56 -3.68 -22.45
C MET A 139 1.43 -4.00 -21.23
N TYR A 140 1.86 -2.94 -20.51
CA TYR A 140 2.72 -3.06 -19.34
C TYR A 140 2.19 -4.06 -18.32
N ALA A 141 0.86 -4.13 -18.11
CA ALA A 141 0.27 -5.06 -17.16
C ALA A 141 0.55 -6.54 -17.48
N LEU A 142 0.64 -6.90 -18.76
CA LEU A 142 1.01 -8.25 -19.21
C LEU A 142 2.48 -8.55 -18.89
N TRP A 143 3.37 -7.61 -19.21
CA TRP A 143 4.80 -7.78 -18.93
C TRP A 143 5.08 -7.82 -17.43
N ASP A 144 4.43 -6.95 -16.66
CA ASP A 144 4.53 -6.92 -15.21
C ASP A 144 4.03 -8.24 -14.60
N TRP A 145 2.93 -8.81 -15.13
CA TRP A 145 2.41 -10.11 -14.68
C TRP A 145 3.43 -11.24 -14.85
N TYR A 146 4.11 -11.26 -16.00
CA TYR A 146 5.14 -12.28 -16.24
C TYR A 146 6.43 -12.07 -15.45
N ALA A 147 6.74 -10.84 -15.06
CA ALA A 147 7.88 -10.53 -14.19
C ALA A 147 7.56 -10.70 -12.69
N LEU A 148 6.28 -10.74 -12.32
CA LEU A 148 5.83 -10.79 -10.93
C LEU A 148 6.39 -11.95 -10.11
N PRO A 149 6.58 -13.17 -10.64
CA PRO A 149 7.21 -14.28 -9.90
C PRO A 149 8.61 -13.93 -9.37
N GLU A 150 9.44 -13.25 -10.17
CA GLU A 150 10.78 -12.80 -9.74
C GLU A 150 10.69 -11.73 -8.65
N TRP A 151 9.76 -10.78 -8.80
CA TRP A 151 9.54 -9.72 -7.82
C TRP A 151 9.03 -10.26 -6.48
N ILE A 152 8.24 -11.35 -6.48
CA ILE A 152 7.77 -12.03 -5.27
C ILE A 152 8.96 -12.54 -4.46
N VAL A 153 9.92 -13.20 -5.11
CA VAL A 153 11.12 -13.73 -4.45
C VAL A 153 12.00 -12.59 -3.90
N GLU A 154 12.18 -11.50 -4.68
CA GLU A 154 12.92 -10.32 -4.23
C GLU A 154 12.30 -9.69 -2.98
N VAL A 155 10.98 -9.52 -2.98
CA VAL A 155 10.23 -8.91 -1.87
C VAL A 155 10.23 -9.80 -0.63
N ALA A 156 10.21 -11.12 -0.79
CA ALA A 156 10.26 -12.08 0.32
C ALA A 156 11.50 -11.91 1.19
N GLU A 157 12.67 -11.69 0.60
CA GLU A 157 13.90 -11.43 1.34
C GLU A 157 13.78 -10.17 2.22
N ARG A 158 13.12 -9.14 1.73
CA ARG A 158 12.86 -7.92 2.49
C ARG A 158 11.93 -8.17 3.67
N LEU A 159 10.93 -9.07 3.49
CA LEU A 159 9.92 -9.39 4.49
C LEU A 159 10.40 -10.36 5.59
N ARG A 160 11.50 -11.08 5.42
CA ARG A 160 11.98 -12.08 6.40
C ARG A 160 12.12 -11.53 7.81
N LYS A 161 12.54 -10.27 7.96
CA LYS A 161 12.74 -9.59 9.23
C LYS A 161 11.66 -8.54 9.53
N VAL A 162 10.45 -8.71 8.97
CA VAL A 162 9.32 -7.79 9.16
C VAL A 162 8.26 -8.49 10.01
N GLN A 163 7.79 -7.81 11.04
CA GLN A 163 6.62 -8.22 11.82
C GLN A 163 5.36 -7.88 11.02
N ILE A 164 4.41 -8.81 10.91
CA ILE A 164 3.15 -8.62 10.19
C ILE A 164 2.00 -8.71 11.19
N GLU A 165 1.32 -7.60 11.39
CA GLU A 165 0.12 -7.49 12.21
C GLU A 165 -1.15 -7.51 11.32
N HIS A 166 -2.29 -7.79 11.96
CA HIS A 166 -3.63 -7.68 11.36
C HIS A 166 -4.56 -7.15 12.44
N ARG A 167 -4.52 -5.86 12.69
CA ARG A 167 -5.21 -5.16 13.78
C ARG A 167 -5.80 -3.83 13.31
N PRO A 168 -6.78 -3.26 14.04
CA PRO A 168 -7.11 -1.85 13.87
C PRO A 168 -5.86 -0.97 13.97
N ALA A 169 -5.70 -0.03 13.04
CA ALA A 169 -4.49 0.79 12.95
C ALA A 169 -4.20 1.57 14.23
N LEU A 170 -5.23 2.06 14.92
CA LEU A 170 -5.09 2.80 16.19
C LEU A 170 -4.47 1.94 17.31
N GLU A 171 -4.77 0.64 17.35
CA GLU A 171 -4.13 -0.28 18.31
C GLU A 171 -2.63 -0.40 18.03
N VAL A 172 -2.25 -0.48 16.76
CA VAL A 172 -0.85 -0.56 16.32
C VAL A 172 -0.14 0.76 16.64
N ILE A 173 -0.72 1.90 16.31
CA ILE A 173 -0.16 3.22 16.60
C ILE A 173 0.11 3.36 18.10
N ARG A 174 -0.87 3.05 18.96
CA ARG A 174 -0.72 3.14 20.42
C ARG A 174 0.35 2.18 20.97
N ARG A 175 0.47 0.98 20.39
CA ARG A 175 1.47 -0.04 20.81
C ARG A 175 2.90 0.37 20.49
N PHE A 176 3.12 1.01 19.37
CA PHE A 176 4.44 1.43 18.91
C PHE A 176 4.77 2.89 19.23
N ASP A 177 3.95 3.55 20.07
CA ASP A 177 4.15 4.93 20.50
C ASP A 177 5.33 5.04 21.46
N ASN A 178 6.52 5.28 20.93
CA ASN A 178 7.74 5.54 21.69
C ASN A 178 8.73 6.45 20.92
N PRO A 179 9.62 7.18 21.62
CA PRO A 179 10.51 8.17 20.99
C PRO A 179 11.52 7.60 19.97
N GLY A 180 11.70 6.28 19.93
CA GLY A 180 12.59 5.61 18.97
C GLY A 180 11.88 5.07 17.74
N ALA A 181 10.58 5.26 17.65
CA ALA A 181 9.75 4.79 16.54
C ALA A 181 9.50 5.87 15.50
N PHE A 182 9.40 5.44 14.25
CA PHE A 182 8.91 6.21 13.12
C PHE A 182 7.67 5.53 12.55
N LEU A 183 6.54 6.23 12.52
CA LEU A 183 5.27 5.75 11.99
C LEU A 183 4.97 6.47 10.67
N TYR A 184 4.86 5.71 9.59
CA TYR A 184 4.33 6.21 8.33
C TYR A 184 2.85 5.81 8.19
N LEU A 185 1.97 6.81 8.10
CA LEU A 185 0.52 6.64 8.05
C LEU A 185 -0.01 7.03 6.67
N ASP A 186 -0.64 6.10 5.97
CA ASP A 186 -1.30 6.32 4.67
C ASP A 186 -2.75 5.80 4.73
N PRO A 187 -3.61 6.41 5.58
CA PRO A 187 -4.98 5.97 5.74
C PRO A 187 -5.79 6.13 4.44
N PRO A 188 -6.91 5.40 4.27
CA PRO A 188 -7.90 5.75 3.26
C PRO A 188 -8.26 7.23 3.39
N TYR A 189 -8.13 8.02 2.31
CA TYR A 189 -8.34 9.48 2.40
C TYR A 189 -9.81 9.83 2.61
N LEU A 190 -10.07 11.01 3.16
CA LEU A 190 -11.42 11.53 3.39
C LEU A 190 -12.30 11.38 2.15
N LEU A 191 -13.51 10.85 2.33
CA LEU A 191 -14.46 10.62 1.23
C LEU A 191 -14.82 11.91 0.50
N GLY A 192 -14.89 13.04 1.20
CA GLY A 192 -15.12 14.36 0.61
C GLY A 192 -14.04 14.82 -0.37
N THR A 193 -12.82 14.26 -0.31
CA THR A 193 -11.71 14.59 -1.20
C THR A 193 -11.60 13.65 -2.42
N ARG A 194 -12.42 12.61 -2.47
CA ARG A 194 -12.41 11.57 -3.50
C ARG A 194 -13.76 11.46 -4.22
N SER A 195 -13.76 10.97 -5.45
CA SER A 195 -14.98 10.83 -6.26
C SER A 195 -15.80 9.59 -5.91
N HIS A 196 -15.19 8.56 -5.29
CA HIS A 196 -15.86 7.29 -4.95
C HIS A 196 -15.02 6.47 -3.94
N LYS A 197 -15.66 5.47 -3.35
CA LYS A 197 -15.00 4.46 -2.53
C LYS A 197 -13.98 3.66 -3.33
N GLN A 198 -12.88 3.24 -2.69
CA GLN A 198 -11.78 2.52 -3.34
C GLN A 198 -11.28 1.33 -2.52
N TYR A 199 -11.57 1.32 -1.22
CA TYR A 199 -11.06 0.33 -0.27
C TYR A 199 -12.21 -0.48 0.34
N ARG A 200 -11.91 -1.71 0.73
CA ARG A 200 -12.84 -2.56 1.48
C ARG A 200 -13.16 -1.97 2.86
N HIS A 201 -12.16 -1.40 3.50
CA HIS A 201 -12.24 -0.75 4.80
C HIS A 201 -12.02 0.76 4.60
N GLU A 202 -13.10 1.47 4.35
CA GLU A 202 -13.07 2.93 4.29
C GLU A 202 -13.08 3.51 5.70
N MET A 203 -12.64 4.76 5.84
CA MET A 203 -12.72 5.54 7.06
C MET A 203 -13.76 6.64 6.90
N GLU A 204 -14.57 6.84 7.94
CA GLU A 204 -15.49 7.96 8.05
C GLU A 204 -14.80 9.15 8.75
N ASP A 205 -15.42 10.33 8.72
CA ASP A 205 -14.83 11.54 9.31
C ASP A 205 -14.50 11.37 10.79
N ALA A 206 -15.34 10.64 11.54
CA ALA A 206 -15.10 10.32 12.95
C ALA A 206 -13.84 9.45 13.16
N ASP A 207 -13.57 8.51 12.26
CA ASP A 207 -12.37 7.68 12.31
C ASP A 207 -11.11 8.53 12.07
N HIS A 208 -11.19 9.48 11.13
CA HIS A 208 -10.11 10.45 10.89
C HIS A 208 -9.87 11.34 12.10
N GLU A 209 -10.93 11.84 12.74
CA GLU A 209 -10.79 12.63 13.95
C GLU A 209 -10.12 11.85 15.09
N GLU A 210 -10.50 10.60 15.31
CA GLU A 210 -9.88 9.75 16.34
C GLU A 210 -8.41 9.48 16.02
N LEU A 211 -8.08 9.23 14.75
CA LEU A 211 -6.71 9.08 14.28
C LEU A 211 -5.90 10.35 14.58
N LEU A 212 -6.38 11.51 14.16
CA LEU A 212 -5.70 12.80 14.34
C LEU A 212 -5.50 13.12 15.82
N LYS A 213 -6.51 12.93 16.67
CA LYS A 213 -6.40 13.07 18.13
C LYS A 213 -5.36 12.13 18.73
N THR A 214 -5.28 10.90 18.23
CA THR A 214 -4.31 9.90 18.71
C THR A 214 -2.88 10.28 18.34
N ILE A 215 -2.63 10.70 17.11
CA ILE A 215 -1.27 11.03 16.66
C ILE A 215 -0.73 12.35 17.24
N LEU A 216 -1.61 13.29 17.57
CA LEU A 216 -1.22 14.54 18.25
C LEU A 216 -0.63 14.30 19.66
N GLN A 217 -0.96 13.18 20.29
CA GLN A 217 -0.47 12.80 21.62
C GLN A 217 0.75 11.86 21.56
N SER A 218 1.17 11.45 20.35
CA SER A 218 2.22 10.48 20.16
C SER A 218 3.61 11.05 20.47
N LYS A 219 4.47 10.16 21.00
CA LYS A 219 5.91 10.41 21.25
C LYS A 219 6.79 9.97 20.09
N ALA A 220 6.23 9.22 19.13
CA ALA A 220 6.93 8.75 17.95
C ALA A 220 7.07 9.85 16.90
N TRP A 221 8.04 9.70 16.00
CA TRP A 221 8.06 10.47 14.77
C TRP A 221 6.96 9.99 13.85
N ILE A 222 6.13 10.92 13.36
CA ILE A 222 4.97 10.59 12.52
C ILE A 222 5.04 11.38 11.22
N MET A 223 4.84 10.66 10.13
CA MET A 223 4.55 11.20 8.81
C MET A 223 3.21 10.64 8.34
N ILE A 224 2.23 11.50 8.07
CA ILE A 224 0.90 11.10 7.59
C ILE A 224 0.62 11.68 6.21
N SER A 225 0.19 10.82 5.27
CA SER A 225 -0.20 11.20 3.92
C SER A 225 -1.69 11.48 3.82
N GLY A 226 -2.07 12.41 2.93
CA GLY A 226 -3.46 12.72 2.66
C GLY A 226 -3.63 13.68 1.48
N TYR A 227 -4.89 14.02 1.19
CA TYR A 227 -5.21 15.20 0.41
C TYR A 227 -5.49 16.36 1.36
N GLU A 228 -5.18 17.57 0.93
CA GLU A 228 -5.46 18.77 1.68
C GLU A 228 -6.96 18.88 2.02
N SER A 229 -7.26 19.10 3.28
CA SER A 229 -8.61 19.26 3.79
C SER A 229 -8.62 20.20 5.01
N GLU A 230 -9.72 20.86 5.27
CA GLU A 230 -9.90 21.73 6.43
C GLU A 230 -9.63 20.96 7.72
N MET A 231 -10.23 19.79 7.90
CA MET A 231 -10.01 18.92 9.06
C MET A 231 -8.53 18.64 9.34
N TYR A 232 -7.77 18.20 8.34
CA TYR A 232 -6.34 17.89 8.52
C TYR A 232 -5.51 19.15 8.80
N ASN A 233 -5.82 20.25 8.12
CA ASN A 233 -5.13 21.53 8.35
C ASN A 233 -5.39 22.08 9.75
N ASP A 234 -6.60 21.95 10.27
CA ASP A 234 -6.97 22.43 11.61
C ASP A 234 -6.31 21.59 12.72
N TYR A 235 -6.40 20.25 12.62
CA TYR A 235 -5.78 19.38 13.63
C TYR A 235 -4.25 19.43 13.58
N LEU A 236 -3.64 19.52 12.39
CA LEU A 236 -2.19 19.46 12.19
C LEU A 236 -1.55 20.82 11.91
N HIS A 237 -2.18 21.92 12.33
CA HIS A 237 -1.74 23.31 12.03
C HIS A 237 -0.30 23.62 12.47
N GLY A 238 0.23 22.91 13.46
CA GLY A 238 1.62 23.08 13.93
C GLY A 238 2.63 22.10 13.33
N TRP A 239 2.19 21.23 12.40
CA TRP A 239 3.06 20.22 11.78
C TRP A 239 3.72 20.77 10.51
N HIS A 240 4.92 20.28 10.22
CA HIS A 240 5.59 20.55 8.95
C HIS A 240 4.85 19.87 7.79
N LYS A 241 4.82 20.53 6.64
CA LYS A 241 4.02 20.10 5.49
C LYS A 241 4.87 20.06 4.23
N ALA A 242 4.80 18.96 3.48
CA ALA A 242 5.37 18.86 2.15
C ALA A 242 4.31 18.40 1.15
N SER A 243 4.41 18.84 -0.11
CA SER A 243 3.45 18.54 -1.16
C SER A 243 4.13 17.96 -2.37
N PHE A 244 3.51 16.95 -2.99
CA PHE A 244 4.05 16.24 -4.15
C PHE A 244 3.00 16.17 -5.26
N SER A 245 3.39 16.51 -6.49
CA SER A 245 2.54 16.27 -7.64
C SER A 245 2.48 14.76 -7.92
N SER A 246 1.31 14.17 -7.89
CA SER A 246 1.06 12.78 -8.27
C SER A 246 0.06 12.71 -9.43
N CYS A 247 0.15 11.63 -10.23
CA CYS A 247 -0.86 11.32 -11.23
C CYS A 247 -1.78 10.26 -10.65
N ALA A 248 -3.05 10.62 -10.45
CA ALA A 248 -4.07 9.65 -10.09
C ALA A 248 -4.41 8.73 -11.28
N ASP A 249 -5.02 7.58 -11.00
CA ASP A 249 -5.60 6.71 -12.04
C ASP A 249 -6.53 7.54 -12.94
N GLY A 250 -6.27 7.52 -14.26
CA GLY A 250 -6.99 8.35 -15.23
C GLY A 250 -6.27 9.66 -15.63
N GLY A 251 -5.00 9.85 -15.23
CA GLY A 251 -4.14 10.94 -15.72
C GLY A 251 -4.43 12.32 -15.11
N ARG A 252 -5.29 12.43 -14.12
CA ARG A 252 -5.53 13.70 -13.41
C ARG A 252 -4.37 13.97 -12.45
N ARG A 253 -3.75 15.14 -12.59
CA ARG A 253 -2.77 15.60 -11.60
C ARG A 253 -3.49 15.87 -10.27
N ARG A 254 -2.96 15.30 -9.19
CA ARG A 254 -3.38 15.56 -7.82
C ARG A 254 -2.17 15.93 -6.98
N GLN A 255 -2.41 16.71 -5.95
CA GLN A 255 -1.39 17.09 -4.99
C GLN A 255 -1.53 16.18 -3.77
N GLU A 256 -0.55 15.31 -3.58
CA GLU A 256 -0.39 14.54 -2.34
C GLU A 256 0.26 15.44 -1.30
N VAL A 257 -0.22 15.41 -0.10
CA VAL A 257 0.32 16.17 1.01
C VAL A 257 0.76 15.21 2.10
N VAL A 258 1.89 15.51 2.73
CA VAL A 258 2.31 14.84 3.96
C VAL A 258 2.48 15.87 5.07
N TRP A 259 2.02 15.52 6.26
CA TRP A 259 2.23 16.27 7.50
C TRP A 259 3.18 15.49 8.39
N MET A 260 4.09 16.18 9.05
CA MET A 260 5.15 15.63 9.89
C MET A 260 5.20 16.37 11.22
N ASN A 261 5.28 15.65 12.35
CA ASN A 261 5.44 16.23 13.68
C ASN A 261 6.90 16.62 14.02
N TYR A 262 7.74 16.69 13.00
CA TYR A 262 9.17 16.99 13.09
C TYR A 262 9.62 17.85 11.91
N GLU A 263 10.73 18.54 12.10
CA GLU A 263 11.41 19.33 11.08
C GLU A 263 12.34 18.42 10.25
N CYS A 264 12.39 18.62 8.94
CA CYS A 264 13.26 17.85 8.04
C CYS A 264 13.98 18.80 7.09
N ASP A 265 15.32 18.76 7.07
CA ASP A 265 16.16 19.61 6.19
C ASP A 265 15.90 19.36 4.69
N ALA A 266 15.43 18.18 4.31
CA ALA A 266 15.03 17.85 2.93
C ALA A 266 13.83 18.69 2.44
N GLN A 267 13.09 19.32 3.33
CA GLN A 267 11.96 20.19 3.00
C GLN A 267 12.40 21.50 2.31
N MET A 268 13.59 22.03 2.63
CA MET A 268 14.15 23.21 1.96
C MET A 268 14.54 22.93 0.49
N ALA A 269 14.91 21.71 0.16
CA ALA A 269 15.30 21.33 -1.19
C ALA A 269 14.11 21.09 -2.14
N LEU A 270 12.91 20.85 -1.62
CA LEU A 270 11.70 20.56 -2.40
C LEU A 270 10.84 21.81 -2.66
N GLY A 271 11.08 22.91 -1.92
CA GLY A 271 10.32 24.17 -2.02
C GLY A 271 10.75 25.10 -3.16
N ASP A 272 11.91 24.90 -3.78
CA ASP A 272 12.49 25.84 -4.74
C ASP A 272 12.23 25.51 -6.23
N ASN A 273 11.33 24.57 -6.52
CA ASN A 273 10.89 24.30 -7.89
C ASN A 273 9.40 24.63 -8.07
N VAL A 274 9.07 25.91 -8.05
CA VAL A 274 7.80 26.47 -8.54
C VAL A 274 7.98 26.96 -9.98
#